data_56070f005d44db87dc161ec84a656fdd
#
_entry.id   56070f005d44db87dc161ec84a656fdd
#
_cell.length_a   1.000
_cell.length_b   1.000
_cell.length_c   1.000
_cell.angle_alpha   90.00
_cell.angle_beta   90.00
_cell.angle_gamma   90.00
#
_symmetry.space_group_name_H-M   'P 1'
#
loop_
_entity.id
_entity.type
_entity.pdbx_description
1 polymer ?
#
loop_
_entity_poly.entity_id
_entity_poly.type
_entity_poly.pdbx_seq_one_letter_code
_entity_poly.pdbx_strand_id
1 'polypeptide(L)'
;MAHEVKAKAPLFLITVFNMCNGVTTPPITPIINNHERKYMSKDKRSNKWAFLLYQESVPKNYLEVLEELHIPFVLSPWHDKDVNKETGEFKKAHKHGALFFESLKSYSQVSELLTKHLNTPSHVEVIMSPKGMYDYFIHAENPDKTLYDINDIESGCGFELDKFLTSNNNDKFLSLVIDIIEEQNFTEFNNLVRYARSENPQLLALIMNKTYFFAKYLDSRRYSRRK
;
A
#
# COMPACT_ATOMS: atom_id res chain seq x y z
N MET A 1 -0.79 24.52 -29.47
CA MET A 1 -1.46 23.19 -29.37
C MET A 1 -0.67 22.40 -28.32
N ALA A 2 -1.19 22.34 -27.08
CA ALA A 2 -0.56 21.61 -26.00
C ALA A 2 -1.11 20.18 -26.04
N HIS A 3 -0.25 19.20 -26.25
CA HIS A 3 -0.59 17.78 -26.11
C HIS A 3 -0.67 17.43 -24.63
N GLU A 4 -1.89 17.29 -24.14
CA GLU A 4 -2.21 16.78 -22.82
C GLU A 4 -1.89 15.28 -22.80
N VAL A 5 -0.75 14.92 -22.21
CA VAL A 5 -0.39 13.53 -21.94
C VAL A 5 -1.20 13.09 -20.72
N LYS A 6 -2.36 12.48 -20.95
CA LYS A 6 -3.10 11.77 -19.91
C LYS A 6 -2.26 10.57 -19.44
N ALA A 7 -1.63 10.70 -18.30
CA ALA A 7 -1.00 9.58 -17.62
C ALA A 7 -2.07 8.50 -17.34
N LYS A 8 -1.95 7.34 -17.98
CA LYS A 8 -2.78 6.18 -17.67
C LYS A 8 -2.42 5.73 -16.26
N ALA A 9 -3.40 5.77 -15.35
CA ALA A 9 -3.25 5.16 -14.04
C ALA A 9 -2.82 3.68 -14.21
N PRO A 10 -1.90 3.17 -13.38
CA PRO A 10 -1.46 1.80 -13.50
C PRO A 10 -2.66 0.85 -13.36
N LEU A 11 -2.68 -0.21 -14.15
CA LEU A 11 -3.76 -1.19 -14.25
C LEU A 11 -4.20 -1.74 -12.88
N PHE A 12 -3.27 -1.81 -11.94
CA PHE A 12 -3.49 -2.19 -10.55
C PHE A 12 -4.47 -1.28 -9.81
N LEU A 13 -4.39 0.05 -10.02
CA LEU A 13 -5.32 1.00 -9.39
C LEU A 13 -6.75 0.81 -9.90
N ILE A 14 -6.91 0.44 -11.18
CA ILE A 14 -8.22 0.24 -11.80
C ILE A 14 -8.91 -1.01 -11.24
N THR A 15 -8.16 -2.10 -11.02
CA THR A 15 -8.73 -3.37 -10.56
C THR A 15 -9.14 -3.29 -9.09
N VAL A 16 -8.30 -2.67 -8.24
CA VAL A 16 -8.66 -2.45 -6.82
C VAL A 16 -9.81 -1.46 -6.68
N PHE A 17 -9.91 -0.48 -7.59
CA PHE A 17 -11.04 0.44 -7.64
C PHE A 17 -12.37 -0.29 -7.91
N ASN A 18 -12.36 -1.32 -8.77
CA ASN A 18 -13.53 -2.15 -9.03
C ASN A 18 -13.94 -3.02 -7.83
N MET A 19 -13.00 -3.44 -6.96
CA MET A 19 -13.34 -4.14 -5.72
C MET A 19 -14.18 -3.29 -4.76
N CYS A 20 -13.94 -1.98 -4.71
CA CYS A 20 -14.62 -1.05 -3.78
C CYS A 20 -15.93 -0.48 -4.33
N ASN A 21 -16.20 -0.58 -5.62
CA ASN A 21 -17.37 0.06 -6.24
C ASN A 21 -18.69 -0.71 -6.15
N GLY A 22 -18.73 -1.82 -5.36
CA GLY A 22 -19.95 -2.49 -4.92
C GLY A 22 -21.09 -2.56 -5.94
N VAL A 23 -20.80 -2.85 -7.22
CA VAL A 23 -21.83 -3.12 -8.21
C VAL A 23 -22.44 -4.47 -7.87
N THR A 24 -23.49 -4.45 -7.06
CA THR A 24 -24.40 -5.59 -6.93
C THR A 24 -25.26 -5.65 -8.19
N THR A 25 -24.69 -6.09 -9.30
CA THR A 25 -25.53 -6.72 -10.33
C THR A 25 -26.02 -8.03 -9.72
N PRO A 26 -27.34 -8.33 -9.80
CA PRO A 26 -27.83 -9.65 -9.40
C PRO A 26 -27.02 -10.70 -10.17
N PRO A 27 -26.76 -11.88 -9.60
CA PRO A 27 -25.96 -12.88 -10.28
C PRO A 27 -26.68 -13.32 -11.54
N ILE A 28 -26.37 -12.66 -12.66
CA ILE A 28 -26.52 -13.28 -13.96
C ILE A 28 -25.44 -14.34 -13.95
N THR A 29 -25.79 -15.55 -13.54
CA THR A 29 -24.97 -16.72 -13.77
C THR A 29 -24.81 -16.82 -15.30
N PRO A 30 -23.71 -16.41 -15.90
CA PRO A 30 -23.48 -16.76 -17.28
C PRO A 30 -23.38 -18.28 -17.27
N ILE A 31 -24.14 -18.95 -18.11
CA ILE A 31 -23.89 -20.33 -18.48
C ILE A 31 -22.54 -20.30 -19.21
N ILE A 32 -21.44 -20.29 -18.45
CA ILE A 32 -20.09 -20.32 -18.99
C ILE A 32 -19.91 -21.74 -19.53
N ASN A 33 -19.91 -21.86 -20.84
CA ASN A 33 -19.59 -23.10 -21.54
C ASN A 33 -18.28 -23.66 -20.97
N ASN A 34 -18.21 -24.99 -20.76
CA ASN A 34 -17.03 -25.67 -20.25
C ASN A 34 -15.74 -25.41 -21.06
N HIS A 35 -15.88 -24.90 -22.30
CA HIS A 35 -14.75 -24.45 -23.12
C HIS A 35 -14.18 -23.10 -22.69
N GLU A 36 -14.98 -22.17 -22.19
CA GLU A 36 -14.51 -20.86 -21.67
C GLU A 36 -13.87 -20.99 -20.30
N ARG A 37 -14.31 -21.95 -19.47
CA ARG A 37 -13.61 -22.30 -18.20
C ARG A 37 -12.16 -22.75 -18.42
N LYS A 38 -11.82 -23.30 -19.58
CA LYS A 38 -10.45 -23.75 -19.92
C LYS A 38 -9.52 -22.60 -20.30
N TYR A 39 -10.06 -21.44 -20.67
CA TYR A 39 -9.32 -20.20 -20.96
C TYR A 39 -9.32 -19.19 -19.80
N MET A 40 -10.15 -19.40 -18.78
CA MET A 40 -10.09 -18.62 -17.55
C MET A 40 -8.92 -19.08 -16.72
N SER A 41 -7.81 -18.42 -17.00
CA SER A 41 -6.59 -18.34 -16.18
C SER A 41 -5.94 -19.69 -15.83
N LYS A 42 -4.80 -19.95 -16.39
CA LYS A 42 -3.73 -20.61 -15.62
C LYS A 42 -3.78 -19.97 -14.24
N ASP A 43 -4.09 -20.78 -13.24
CA ASP A 43 -4.28 -20.39 -11.86
C ASP A 43 -3.14 -19.45 -11.45
N LYS A 44 -3.41 -18.14 -11.39
CA LYS A 44 -2.39 -17.13 -11.09
C LYS A 44 -1.74 -17.53 -9.78
N ARG A 45 -0.43 -17.63 -9.78
CA ARG A 45 0.34 -17.97 -8.58
C ARG A 45 1.20 -16.79 -8.15
N SER A 46 1.14 -16.45 -6.88
CA SER A 46 1.93 -15.39 -6.29
C SER A 46 2.25 -15.73 -4.84
N ASN A 47 3.25 -15.08 -4.29
CA ASN A 47 3.51 -15.08 -2.86
C ASN A 47 2.98 -13.82 -2.16
N LYS A 48 2.32 -12.91 -2.89
CA LYS A 48 1.77 -11.65 -2.36
C LYS A 48 0.35 -11.47 -2.86
N TRP A 49 -0.59 -11.38 -1.94
CA TRP A 49 -2.01 -11.34 -2.26
C TRP A 49 -2.72 -10.23 -1.48
N ALA A 50 -3.53 -9.43 -2.18
CA ALA A 50 -4.43 -8.45 -1.61
C ALA A 50 -5.84 -9.04 -1.44
N PHE A 51 -6.54 -8.59 -0.40
CA PHE A 51 -7.91 -8.98 -0.07
C PHE A 51 -8.66 -7.86 0.63
N LEU A 52 -9.97 -8.03 0.81
CA LEU A 52 -10.84 -7.10 1.55
C LEU A 52 -11.43 -7.76 2.79
N LEU A 53 -11.50 -6.99 3.88
CA LEU A 53 -12.28 -7.30 5.07
C LEU A 53 -13.45 -6.31 5.16
N TYR A 54 -14.66 -6.79 5.32
CA TYR A 54 -15.81 -5.93 5.62
C TYR A 54 -16.14 -6.01 7.10
N GLN A 55 -16.34 -4.85 7.73
CA GLN A 55 -16.60 -4.75 9.16
C GLN A 55 -17.84 -5.55 9.60
N GLU A 56 -18.84 -5.65 8.72
CA GLU A 56 -20.09 -6.36 8.98
C GLU A 56 -19.97 -7.90 8.97
N SER A 57 -18.95 -8.46 8.31
CA SER A 57 -18.81 -9.90 8.10
C SER A 57 -17.58 -10.51 8.76
N VAL A 58 -16.53 -9.71 8.99
CA VAL A 58 -15.30 -10.21 9.59
C VAL A 58 -15.51 -10.61 11.05
N PRO A 59 -14.90 -11.70 11.55
CA PRO A 59 -14.92 -12.04 12.97
C PRO A 59 -14.36 -10.90 13.83
N LYS A 60 -14.92 -10.68 15.02
CA LYS A 60 -14.45 -9.61 15.92
C LYS A 60 -12.97 -9.77 16.32
N ASN A 61 -12.50 -11.00 16.37
CA ASN A 61 -11.12 -11.36 16.68
C ASN A 61 -10.27 -11.62 15.43
N TYR A 62 -10.54 -10.90 14.33
CA TYR A 62 -9.85 -11.11 13.05
C TYR A 62 -8.33 -10.99 13.12
N LEU A 63 -7.80 -10.16 14.02
CA LEU A 63 -6.34 -10.06 14.23
C LEU A 63 -5.77 -11.34 14.83
N GLU A 64 -6.43 -11.90 15.84
CA GLU A 64 -6.02 -13.19 16.43
C GLU A 64 -6.07 -14.32 15.40
N VAL A 65 -7.12 -14.34 14.57
CA VAL A 65 -7.25 -15.31 13.47
C VAL A 65 -6.11 -15.14 12.45
N LEU A 66 -5.73 -13.92 12.10
CA LEU A 66 -4.60 -13.66 11.19
C LEU A 66 -3.27 -14.08 11.80
N GLU A 67 -3.06 -13.84 13.10
CA GLU A 67 -1.87 -14.30 13.81
C GLU A 67 -1.80 -15.85 13.87
N GLU A 68 -2.91 -16.53 14.06
CA GLU A 68 -2.99 -18.00 14.05
C GLU A 68 -2.65 -18.61 12.68
N LEU A 69 -2.83 -17.86 11.59
CA LEU A 69 -2.42 -18.31 10.24
C LEU A 69 -0.90 -18.34 10.07
N HIS A 70 -0.15 -17.68 10.94
CA HIS A 70 1.33 -17.56 10.85
C HIS A 70 1.84 -17.09 9.48
N ILE A 71 1.09 -16.19 8.84
CA ILE A 71 1.44 -15.61 7.55
C ILE A 71 1.62 -14.11 7.75
N PRO A 72 2.80 -13.54 7.41
CA PRO A 72 3.01 -12.09 7.49
C PRO A 72 1.89 -11.32 6.78
N PHE A 73 1.29 -10.37 7.49
CA PHE A 73 0.18 -9.58 6.98
C PHE A 73 0.31 -8.09 7.32
N VAL A 74 -0.39 -7.27 6.54
CA VAL A 74 -0.61 -5.85 6.81
C VAL A 74 -2.02 -5.48 6.39
N LEU A 75 -2.68 -4.62 7.18
CA LEU A 75 -4.05 -4.15 6.97
C LEU A 75 -4.07 -2.62 6.95
N SER A 76 -4.88 -2.04 6.08
CA SER A 76 -5.18 -0.60 6.09
C SER A 76 -5.94 -0.19 7.36
N PRO A 77 -6.04 1.11 7.67
CA PRO A 77 -7.10 1.64 8.51
C PRO A 77 -8.48 1.21 8.02
N TRP A 78 -9.52 1.34 8.87
CA TRP A 78 -10.90 1.16 8.41
C TRP A 78 -11.30 2.30 7.46
N HIS A 79 -11.63 1.96 6.22
CA HIS A 79 -12.18 2.88 5.24
C HIS A 79 -13.70 3.00 5.46
N ASP A 80 -14.08 3.81 6.42
CA ASP A 80 -15.46 4.03 6.85
C ASP A 80 -16.07 5.35 6.35
N LYS A 81 -15.22 6.23 5.77
CA LYS A 81 -15.61 7.55 5.27
C LYS A 81 -15.61 7.66 3.74
N ASP A 82 -15.39 6.54 3.07
CA ASP A 82 -15.38 6.49 1.61
C ASP A 82 -16.78 6.65 1.06
N VAL A 83 -16.96 7.55 0.08
CA VAL A 83 -18.24 7.80 -0.60
C VAL A 83 -18.25 7.14 -1.96
N ASN A 84 -19.38 6.55 -2.33
CA ASN A 84 -19.62 6.09 -3.69
C ASN A 84 -19.89 7.31 -4.58
N LYS A 85 -19.06 7.52 -5.62
CA LYS A 85 -19.18 8.69 -6.51
C LYS A 85 -20.47 8.70 -7.35
N GLU A 86 -21.11 7.54 -7.53
CA GLU A 86 -22.32 7.42 -8.35
C GLU A 86 -23.60 7.66 -7.52
N THR A 87 -23.63 7.15 -6.28
CA THR A 87 -24.82 7.23 -5.42
C THR A 87 -24.75 8.32 -4.37
N GLY A 88 -23.54 8.83 -4.05
CA GLY A 88 -23.32 9.78 -2.95
C GLY A 88 -23.40 9.15 -1.55
N GLU A 89 -23.64 7.85 -1.44
CA GLU A 89 -23.74 7.14 -0.16
C GLU A 89 -22.38 6.68 0.34
N PHE A 90 -22.25 6.51 1.67
CA PHE A 90 -21.06 5.91 2.25
C PHE A 90 -20.93 4.46 1.80
N LYS A 91 -19.70 4.07 1.46
CA LYS A 91 -19.37 2.68 1.21
C LYS A 91 -19.40 1.89 2.50
N LYS A 92 -19.62 0.58 2.41
CA LYS A 92 -19.48 -0.32 3.55
C LYS A 92 -18.07 -0.19 4.11
N ALA A 93 -17.98 -0.06 5.44
CA ALA A 93 -16.69 0.01 6.14
C ALA A 93 -15.87 -1.24 5.83
N HIS A 94 -14.65 -1.04 5.34
CA HIS A 94 -13.77 -2.11 4.89
C HIS A 94 -12.30 -1.80 5.17
N LYS A 95 -11.50 -2.84 5.27
CA LYS A 95 -10.03 -2.76 5.26
C LYS A 95 -9.49 -3.42 4.00
N HIS A 96 -8.42 -2.87 3.47
CA HIS A 96 -7.57 -3.54 2.50
C HIS A 96 -6.50 -4.32 3.26
N GLY A 97 -6.36 -5.59 2.94
CA GLY A 97 -5.36 -6.46 3.54
C GLY A 97 -4.37 -7.00 2.51
N ALA A 98 -3.21 -7.39 2.99
CA ALA A 98 -2.22 -8.13 2.21
C ALA A 98 -1.62 -9.27 3.02
N LEU A 99 -1.42 -10.42 2.34
CA LEU A 99 -0.69 -11.58 2.86
C LEU A 99 0.60 -11.79 2.07
N PHE A 100 1.66 -12.18 2.78
CA PHE A 100 3.00 -12.42 2.21
C PHE A 100 3.44 -13.84 2.54
N PHE A 101 3.28 -14.74 1.59
CA PHE A 101 3.65 -16.15 1.74
C PHE A 101 5.13 -16.37 1.41
N GLU A 102 5.77 -17.33 2.05
CA GLU A 102 7.13 -17.77 1.68
C GLU A 102 7.16 -18.47 0.32
N SER A 103 6.08 -19.16 -0.05
CA SER A 103 5.96 -19.90 -1.29
C SER A 103 4.80 -19.40 -2.16
N LEU A 104 4.84 -19.69 -3.46
CA LEU A 104 3.77 -19.33 -4.37
C LEU A 104 2.48 -20.07 -4.02
N LYS A 105 1.40 -19.33 -3.84
CA LYS A 105 0.03 -19.82 -3.64
C LYS A 105 -0.80 -19.52 -4.88
N SER A 106 -1.79 -20.38 -5.14
CA SER A 106 -2.76 -20.14 -6.19
C SER A 106 -3.90 -19.24 -5.70
N TYR A 107 -4.63 -18.66 -6.64
CA TYR A 107 -5.82 -17.86 -6.36
C TYR A 107 -6.82 -18.63 -5.48
N SER A 108 -7.12 -19.89 -5.85
CA SER A 108 -8.08 -20.73 -5.14
C SER A 108 -7.65 -21.01 -3.70
N GLN A 109 -6.36 -21.32 -3.48
CA GLN A 109 -5.82 -21.57 -2.14
C GLN A 109 -5.97 -20.36 -1.22
N VAL A 110 -5.68 -19.15 -1.72
CA VAL A 110 -5.76 -17.92 -0.91
C VAL A 110 -7.20 -17.50 -0.68
N SER A 111 -8.04 -17.57 -1.72
CA SER A 111 -9.47 -17.27 -1.62
C SER A 111 -10.17 -18.18 -0.60
N GLU A 112 -9.93 -19.49 -0.66
CA GLU A 112 -10.48 -20.47 0.27
C GLU A 112 -10.02 -20.23 1.71
N LEU A 113 -8.70 -20.00 1.90
CA LEU A 113 -8.13 -19.68 3.21
C LEU A 113 -8.83 -18.49 3.86
N LEU A 114 -8.91 -17.38 3.14
CA LEU A 114 -9.47 -16.13 3.65
C LEU A 114 -10.99 -16.22 3.87
N THR A 115 -11.72 -16.79 2.93
CA THR A 115 -13.18 -16.99 3.07
C THR A 115 -13.51 -17.86 4.27
N LYS A 116 -12.77 -18.95 4.47
CA LYS A 116 -13.00 -19.90 5.56
C LYS A 116 -12.72 -19.29 6.95
N HIS A 117 -11.64 -18.52 7.09
CA HIS A 117 -11.19 -18.06 8.40
C HIS A 117 -11.66 -16.64 8.75
N LEU A 118 -11.87 -15.79 7.74
CA LEU A 118 -12.17 -14.37 7.94
C LEU A 118 -13.49 -13.90 7.31
N ASN A 119 -14.27 -14.80 6.70
CA ASN A 119 -15.51 -14.48 6.01
C ASN A 119 -15.32 -13.35 4.94
N THR A 120 -14.17 -13.35 4.29
CA THR A 120 -13.89 -12.37 3.23
C THR A 120 -14.68 -12.68 1.96
N PRO A 121 -14.86 -11.70 1.06
CA PRO A 121 -15.20 -12.00 -0.32
C PRO A 121 -14.21 -13.01 -0.94
N SER A 122 -14.69 -13.84 -1.85
CA SER A 122 -13.84 -14.83 -2.55
C SER A 122 -12.81 -14.19 -3.49
N HIS A 123 -12.94 -12.89 -3.77
CA HIS A 123 -12.04 -12.17 -4.65
C HIS A 123 -10.74 -11.78 -3.94
N VAL A 124 -9.61 -12.21 -4.52
CA VAL A 124 -8.27 -11.86 -4.09
C VAL A 124 -7.44 -11.44 -5.29
N GLU A 125 -6.42 -10.60 -5.08
CA GLU A 125 -5.60 -10.08 -6.16
C GLU A 125 -4.11 -10.23 -5.90
N VAL A 126 -3.35 -10.46 -6.97
CA VAL A 126 -1.89 -10.47 -6.89
C VAL A 126 -1.36 -9.05 -6.71
N ILE A 127 -0.55 -8.83 -5.68
CA ILE A 127 0.11 -7.55 -5.46
C ILE A 127 1.28 -7.41 -6.42
N MET A 128 1.17 -6.47 -7.35
CA MET A 128 2.21 -6.16 -8.33
C MET A 128 3.17 -5.07 -7.83
N SER A 129 2.68 -4.14 -7.00
CA SER A 129 3.45 -3.03 -6.47
C SER A 129 3.17 -2.81 -4.99
N PRO A 130 4.13 -3.08 -4.09
CA PRO A 130 3.99 -2.76 -2.67
C PRO A 130 3.75 -1.27 -2.42
N LYS A 131 4.41 -0.39 -3.19
CA LYS A 131 4.19 1.06 -3.10
C LYS A 131 2.75 1.43 -3.44
N GLY A 132 2.22 0.93 -4.57
CA GLY A 132 0.83 1.20 -4.96
C GLY A 132 -0.17 0.72 -3.92
N MET A 133 0.10 -0.40 -3.25
CA MET A 133 -0.72 -0.91 -2.15
C MET A 133 -0.66 0.03 -0.94
N TYR A 134 0.52 0.51 -0.56
CA TYR A 134 0.69 1.47 0.52
C TYR A 134 -0.06 2.78 0.26
N ASP A 135 0.13 3.37 -0.92
CA ASP A 135 -0.56 4.61 -1.31
C ASP A 135 -2.09 4.42 -1.30
N TYR A 136 -2.55 3.22 -1.61
CA TYR A 136 -3.96 2.85 -1.57
C TYR A 136 -4.50 2.69 -0.15
N PHE A 137 -3.71 2.20 0.79
CA PHE A 137 -4.10 2.00 2.19
C PHE A 137 -4.49 3.31 2.88
N ILE A 138 -3.82 4.40 2.56
CA ILE A 138 -4.05 5.71 3.17
C ILE A 138 -4.62 6.75 2.20
N HIS A 139 -4.87 6.37 0.94
CA HIS A 139 -5.30 7.24 -0.16
C HIS A 139 -4.33 8.39 -0.49
N ALA A 140 -3.02 8.18 -0.26
CA ALA A 140 -1.99 9.22 -0.37
C ALA A 140 -1.96 9.97 -1.71
N GLU A 141 -2.32 9.31 -2.82
CA GLU A 141 -2.31 9.89 -4.17
C GLU A 141 -3.73 10.22 -4.70
N ASN A 142 -4.74 10.22 -3.83
CA ASN A 142 -6.13 10.41 -4.24
C ASN A 142 -6.77 11.61 -3.51
N PRO A 143 -6.60 12.85 -4.03
CA PRO A 143 -7.06 14.07 -3.35
C PRO A 143 -8.59 14.14 -3.15
N ASP A 144 -9.35 13.37 -3.94
CA ASP A 144 -10.81 13.29 -3.87
C ASP A 144 -11.31 12.32 -2.78
N LYS A 145 -10.42 11.60 -2.11
CA LYS A 145 -10.75 10.62 -1.08
C LYS A 145 -10.30 11.08 0.29
N THR A 146 -10.97 10.58 1.33
CA THR A 146 -10.54 10.79 2.71
C THR A 146 -9.15 10.20 2.92
N LEU A 147 -8.23 11.00 3.47
CA LEU A 147 -6.93 10.52 3.93
C LEU A 147 -7.10 9.79 5.27
N TYR A 148 -6.47 8.62 5.38
CA TYR A 148 -6.46 7.83 6.60
C TYR A 148 -5.10 7.91 7.29
N ASP A 149 -5.10 7.77 8.63
CA ASP A 149 -3.87 7.86 9.41
C ASP A 149 -3.01 6.61 9.21
N ILE A 150 -1.73 6.82 8.96
CA ILE A 150 -0.73 5.76 8.82
C ILE A 150 -0.54 4.97 10.12
N ASN A 151 -0.78 5.61 11.26
CA ASN A 151 -0.65 4.97 12.57
C ASN A 151 -1.74 3.93 12.85
N ASP A 152 -2.83 3.95 12.08
CA ASP A 152 -3.93 2.99 12.16
C ASP A 152 -3.70 1.75 11.26
N ILE A 153 -2.52 1.64 10.62
CA ILE A 153 -2.12 0.43 9.89
C ILE A 153 -1.78 -0.67 10.88
N GLU A 154 -2.40 -1.82 10.71
CA GLU A 154 -2.17 -3.01 11.53
C GLU A 154 -1.27 -4.01 10.77
N SER A 155 -0.39 -4.69 11.49
CA SER A 155 0.45 -5.74 10.89
C SER A 155 0.80 -6.81 11.90
N GLY A 156 1.16 -8.00 11.43
CA GLY A 156 1.52 -9.11 12.32
C GLY A 156 2.33 -10.20 11.64
N CYS A 157 2.56 -11.28 12.38
CA CYS A 157 3.35 -12.45 11.96
C CYS A 157 4.73 -12.09 11.42
N GLY A 158 5.41 -11.09 12.02
CA GLY A 158 6.76 -10.70 11.61
C GLY A 158 6.82 -9.83 10.35
N PHE A 159 5.70 -9.23 9.93
CA PHE A 159 5.74 -8.24 8.86
C PHE A 159 6.51 -6.99 9.29
N GLU A 160 7.57 -6.64 8.56
CA GLU A 160 8.44 -5.50 8.86
C GLU A 160 7.76 -4.18 8.44
N LEU A 161 6.79 -3.72 9.24
CA LEU A 161 5.98 -2.53 8.93
C LEU A 161 6.84 -1.29 8.73
N ASP A 162 7.79 -1.01 9.63
CA ASP A 162 8.68 0.15 9.53
C ASP A 162 9.47 0.16 8.24
N LYS A 163 10.00 -0.99 7.83
CA LYS A 163 10.72 -1.13 6.57
C LYS A 163 9.80 -0.93 5.36
N PHE A 164 8.59 -1.45 5.43
CA PHE A 164 7.56 -1.26 4.39
C PHE A 164 7.20 0.22 4.24
N LEU A 165 6.91 0.91 5.35
CA LEU A 165 6.57 2.32 5.36
C LEU A 165 7.73 3.18 4.85
N THR A 166 8.96 2.92 5.34
CA THR A 166 10.15 3.67 4.94
C THR A 166 10.49 3.44 3.46
N SER A 167 10.41 2.21 2.95
CA SER A 167 10.75 1.90 1.56
C SER A 167 9.79 2.54 0.56
N ASN A 168 8.51 2.64 0.90
CA ASN A 168 7.48 3.18 0.02
C ASN A 168 7.41 4.71 0.04
N ASN A 169 7.92 5.34 1.10
CA ASN A 169 8.01 6.80 1.21
C ASN A 169 9.40 7.37 0.86
N ASN A 170 10.34 6.54 0.43
CA ASN A 170 11.73 6.97 0.20
C ASN A 170 11.85 8.25 -0.64
N ASP A 171 11.09 8.38 -1.72
CA ASP A 171 11.17 9.54 -2.61
C ASP A 171 10.63 10.81 -1.94
N LYS A 172 9.53 10.72 -1.18
CA LYS A 172 8.97 11.84 -0.42
C LYS A 172 9.91 12.25 0.71
N PHE A 173 10.49 11.27 1.42
CA PHE A 173 11.47 11.54 2.48
C PHE A 173 12.80 12.06 1.93
N LEU A 174 13.26 11.61 0.76
CA LEU A 174 14.44 12.16 0.11
C LEU A 174 14.23 13.63 -0.23
N SER A 175 13.08 13.99 -0.81
CA SER A 175 12.72 15.37 -1.09
C SER A 175 12.68 16.22 0.18
N LEU A 176 11.99 15.72 1.23
CA LEU A 176 11.93 16.40 2.52
C LEU A 176 13.33 16.67 3.11
N VAL A 177 14.24 15.68 3.06
CA VAL A 177 15.62 15.89 3.57
C VAL A 177 16.35 16.93 2.73
N ILE A 178 16.16 16.93 1.41
CA ILE A 178 16.75 17.96 0.53
C ILE A 178 16.21 19.34 0.90
N ASP A 179 14.89 19.48 1.08
CA ASP A 179 14.25 20.74 1.49
C ASP A 179 14.83 21.23 2.84
N ILE A 180 14.96 20.34 3.83
CA ILE A 180 15.60 20.67 5.11
C ILE A 180 17.05 21.12 4.93
N ILE A 181 17.84 20.45 4.08
CA ILE A 181 19.22 20.86 3.79
C ILE A 181 19.25 22.27 3.20
N GLU A 182 18.29 22.58 2.30
CA GLU A 182 18.18 23.89 1.67
C GLU A 182 17.77 24.96 2.68
N GLU A 183 16.68 24.74 3.43
CA GLU A 183 16.12 25.68 4.41
C GLU A 183 17.09 25.97 5.55
N GLN A 184 17.72 24.93 6.13
CA GLN A 184 18.68 25.05 7.21
C GLN A 184 20.08 25.44 6.72
N ASN A 185 20.25 25.53 5.41
CA ASN A 185 21.49 25.92 4.79
C ASN A 185 22.70 25.02 5.15
N PHE A 186 22.47 23.73 5.32
CA PHE A 186 23.53 22.79 5.66
C PHE A 186 24.52 22.60 4.49
N THR A 187 25.81 22.53 4.84
CA THR A 187 26.92 22.21 3.94
C THR A 187 27.73 21.02 4.43
N GLU A 188 27.53 20.62 5.67
CA GLU A 188 28.29 19.53 6.32
C GLU A 188 27.34 18.41 6.73
N PHE A 189 27.71 17.18 6.41
CA PHE A 189 26.92 16.00 6.75
C PHE A 189 26.67 15.83 8.26
N ASN A 190 27.66 16.19 9.08
CA ASN A 190 27.54 16.19 10.54
C ASN A 190 26.38 17.09 11.03
N ASN A 191 26.17 18.25 10.42
CA ASN A 191 25.08 19.17 10.83
C ASN A 191 23.72 18.56 10.52
N LEU A 192 23.58 17.92 9.34
CA LEU A 192 22.35 17.20 8.96
C LEU A 192 22.05 16.04 9.94
N VAL A 193 23.07 15.26 10.31
CA VAL A 193 22.91 14.14 11.27
C VAL A 193 22.51 14.64 12.67
N ARG A 194 23.12 15.75 13.14
CA ARG A 194 22.76 16.35 14.44
C ARG A 194 21.31 16.84 14.45
N TYR A 195 20.91 17.54 13.40
CA TYR A 195 19.54 18.01 13.25
C TYR A 195 18.54 16.86 13.26
N ALA A 196 18.76 15.84 12.42
CA ALA A 196 17.87 14.68 12.36
C ALA A 196 17.76 13.93 13.69
N ARG A 197 18.88 13.83 14.42
CA ARG A 197 18.90 13.20 15.75
C ARG A 197 18.03 13.94 16.77
N SER A 198 18.01 15.29 16.75
CA SER A 198 17.24 16.08 17.69
C SER A 198 15.77 16.17 17.34
N GLU A 199 15.45 16.29 16.06
CA GLU A 199 14.09 16.64 15.60
C GLU A 199 13.26 15.42 15.17
N ASN A 200 13.90 14.39 14.56
CA ASN A 200 13.15 13.28 14.00
C ASN A 200 13.98 11.99 13.87
N PRO A 201 13.80 11.00 14.75
CA PRO A 201 14.54 9.73 14.69
C PRO A 201 14.31 8.93 13.38
N GLN A 202 13.12 9.04 12.76
CA GLN A 202 12.84 8.37 11.47
C GLN A 202 13.65 8.99 10.33
N LEU A 203 13.81 10.31 10.37
CA LEU A 203 14.66 11.03 9.43
C LEU A 203 16.14 10.61 9.58
N LEU A 204 16.59 10.41 10.81
CA LEU A 204 17.94 9.92 11.07
C LEU A 204 18.17 8.54 10.44
N ALA A 205 17.23 7.60 10.62
CA ALA A 205 17.33 6.26 10.03
C ALA A 205 17.42 6.32 8.48
N LEU A 206 16.63 7.18 7.83
CA LEU A 206 16.71 7.38 6.39
C LEU A 206 18.05 7.94 5.94
N ILE A 207 18.55 8.98 6.64
CA ILE A 207 19.84 9.61 6.33
C ILE A 207 20.97 8.58 6.47
N MET A 208 20.94 7.75 7.50
CA MET A 208 21.92 6.69 7.70
C MET A 208 21.87 5.63 6.58
N ASN A 209 20.67 5.24 6.14
CA ASN A 209 20.50 4.31 5.03
C ASN A 209 20.92 4.89 3.66
N LYS A 210 20.93 6.21 3.51
CA LYS A 210 21.30 6.94 2.28
C LYS A 210 22.52 7.84 2.47
N THR A 211 23.40 7.48 3.41
CA THR A 211 24.59 8.26 3.79
C THR A 211 25.42 8.72 2.58
N TYR A 212 25.71 7.82 1.64
CA TYR A 212 26.49 8.16 0.45
C TYR A 212 25.82 9.24 -0.39
N PHE A 213 24.50 9.13 -0.62
CA PHE A 213 23.77 10.11 -1.40
C PHE A 213 23.82 11.51 -0.75
N PHE A 214 23.45 11.60 0.54
CA PHE A 214 23.42 12.90 1.23
C PHE A 214 24.82 13.49 1.45
N ALA A 215 25.83 12.68 1.71
CA ALA A 215 27.21 13.15 1.81
C ALA A 215 27.66 13.78 0.47
N LYS A 216 27.38 13.10 -0.65
CA LYS A 216 27.72 13.63 -2.00
C LYS A 216 26.90 14.86 -2.38
N TYR A 217 25.63 14.91 -2.02
CA TYR A 217 24.81 16.10 -2.22
C TYR A 217 25.38 17.32 -1.47
N LEU A 218 25.72 17.18 -0.20
CA LEU A 218 26.32 18.23 0.61
C LEU A 218 27.72 18.64 0.12
N ASP A 219 28.55 17.68 -0.31
CA ASP A 219 29.83 17.97 -0.95
C ASP A 219 29.61 18.84 -2.21
N SER A 220 28.73 18.44 -3.10
CA SER A 220 28.40 19.20 -4.32
C SER A 220 27.91 20.62 -4.00
N ARG A 221 27.04 20.75 -2.97
CA ARG A 221 26.52 22.04 -2.51
C ARG A 221 27.63 22.94 -1.95
N ARG A 222 28.55 22.38 -1.17
CA ARG A 222 29.72 23.10 -0.62
C ARG A 222 30.63 23.63 -1.72
N TYR A 223 30.89 22.81 -2.76
CA TYR A 223 31.76 23.23 -3.87
C TYR A 223 31.11 24.29 -4.77
N SER A 224 29.80 24.23 -5.01
CA SER A 224 29.12 25.23 -5.83
C SER A 224 29.08 26.62 -5.20
N ARG A 225 29.23 26.74 -3.88
CA ARG A 225 29.29 28.02 -3.14
C ARG A 225 30.70 28.67 -3.10
N ARG A 226 31.72 27.94 -3.52
CA ARG A 226 33.07 28.44 -3.56
C ARG A 226 33.42 29.15 -4.87
N LYS A 227 32.50 29.16 -5.82
CA LYS A 227 32.55 29.91 -7.06
C LYS A 227 31.78 31.22 -6.92
#